data_531c57d550752004593d1ccb6608be07
#
_entry.id   531c57d550752004593d1ccb6608be07
#
_cell.length_a   1.000
_cell.length_b   1.000
_cell.length_c   1.000
_cell.angle_alpha   90.00
_cell.angle_beta   90.00
_cell.angle_gamma   90.00
#
_symmetry.space_group_name_H-M   'P 1'
#
loop_
_entity.id
_entity.type
_entity.pdbx_description
1 polymer ?
#
loop_
_entity_poly.entity_id
_entity_poly.type
_entity_poly.pdbx_seq_one_letter_code
_entity_poly.pdbx_strand_id
1 'polypeptide(L)'
;MVLAAGLGTRLKPFTDRIPKPLIPLHGVPCMEYALLSLSEAGVREGVVNVHAHPELMRAYLAGRPASPLALRESDETNLLLGSAGGIRKMFDVLGEGPVFSFNADVLHLVPLRLLQARHEELRAKYGVWMTLVLASSGNYREILFDPGTGLVTGFGEKKPGVPYFTGTAVFERDGFEHLHSGVPAEFVPEVLTPAIEAGKVGFLLSDALWLDVGTPGLWHQAELRIRDELRSGSLPGYMMDRLRRSDPGLGGRFELGKSSIRMDDMLYEIEDLRNS
;
A
#
# COMPACT_ATOMS: atom_id res chain seq x y z
N MET A 1 -3.80 -8.87 -1.25
CA MET A 1 -4.31 -7.92 -2.28
C MET A 1 -3.47 -6.65 -2.29
N VAL A 2 -3.36 -5.99 -3.46
CA VAL A 2 -2.67 -4.71 -3.58
C VAL A 2 -3.65 -3.69 -4.17
N LEU A 3 -3.93 -2.62 -3.42
CA LEU A 3 -4.86 -1.56 -3.78
C LEU A 3 -4.18 -0.55 -4.71
N ALA A 4 -4.44 -0.64 -6.00
CA ALA A 4 -3.73 0.06 -7.07
C ALA A 4 -4.63 0.91 -7.98
N ALA A 5 -5.95 0.97 -7.74
CA ALA A 5 -6.92 1.68 -8.59
C ALA A 5 -6.99 3.19 -8.32
N GLY A 6 -6.26 3.72 -7.36
CA GLY A 6 -6.30 5.14 -7.00
C GLY A 6 -5.86 6.07 -8.13
N LEU A 7 -6.57 7.20 -8.32
CA LEU A 7 -6.30 8.17 -9.38
C LEU A 7 -4.96 8.92 -9.26
N GLY A 8 -4.37 8.96 -8.06
CA GLY A 8 -3.09 9.62 -7.82
C GLY A 8 -3.08 11.13 -8.05
N THR A 9 -4.20 11.82 -7.86
CA THR A 9 -4.37 13.25 -8.19
C THR A 9 -3.34 14.16 -7.54
N ARG A 10 -2.86 13.81 -6.33
CA ARG A 10 -1.82 14.55 -5.60
C ARG A 10 -0.41 14.40 -6.19
N LEU A 11 -0.23 13.48 -7.13
CA LEU A 11 1.04 13.24 -7.86
C LEU A 11 1.00 13.79 -9.30
N LYS A 12 -0.01 14.58 -9.65
CA LYS A 12 0.01 15.29 -10.92
C LYS A 12 1.20 16.26 -10.98
N PRO A 13 1.78 16.44 -12.16
CA PRO A 13 1.36 15.95 -13.48
C PRO A 13 1.86 14.53 -13.84
N PHE A 14 2.64 13.87 -12.98
CA PHE A 14 3.23 12.56 -13.27
C PHE A 14 2.16 11.50 -13.55
N THR A 15 1.08 11.52 -12.76
CA THR A 15 -0.04 10.58 -12.89
C THR A 15 -0.98 10.85 -14.08
N ASP A 16 -0.76 11.92 -14.82
CA ASP A 16 -1.40 12.12 -16.13
C ASP A 16 -0.78 11.21 -17.21
N ARG A 17 0.41 10.64 -16.96
CA ARG A 17 1.17 9.83 -17.92
C ARG A 17 1.41 8.38 -17.49
N ILE A 18 1.37 8.10 -16.19
CA ILE A 18 1.64 6.76 -15.64
C ILE A 18 0.78 6.55 -14.39
N PRO A 19 0.23 5.35 -14.18
CA PRO A 19 -0.56 5.08 -12.99
C PRO A 19 0.30 5.18 -11.73
N LYS A 20 -0.27 5.70 -10.65
CA LYS A 20 0.42 5.89 -9.36
C LYS A 20 1.20 4.67 -8.86
N PRO A 21 0.68 3.43 -8.96
CA PRO A 21 1.41 2.23 -8.53
C PRO A 21 2.73 1.97 -9.27
N LEU A 22 2.86 2.52 -10.48
CA LEU A 22 4.06 2.40 -11.30
C LEU A 22 5.03 3.57 -11.15
N ILE A 23 4.72 4.58 -10.35
CA ILE A 23 5.70 5.62 -9.96
C ILE A 23 6.91 4.91 -9.37
N PRO A 24 8.12 5.11 -9.90
CA PRO A 24 9.29 4.39 -9.42
C PRO A 24 9.80 4.97 -8.11
N LEU A 25 10.20 4.08 -7.23
CA LEU A 25 11.01 4.41 -6.06
C LEU A 25 12.35 3.69 -6.25
N HIS A 26 13.41 4.45 -6.44
CA HIS A 26 14.74 3.96 -6.81
C HIS A 26 14.75 3.04 -8.04
N GLY A 27 14.03 3.44 -9.09
CA GLY A 27 13.94 2.71 -10.35
C GLY A 27 13.04 1.45 -10.32
N VAL A 28 12.37 1.19 -9.20
CA VAL A 28 11.43 0.06 -9.05
C VAL A 28 10.03 0.61 -8.82
N PRO A 29 8.99 0.16 -9.58
CA PRO A 29 7.61 0.57 -9.34
C PRO A 29 7.19 0.40 -7.88
N CYS A 30 6.52 1.40 -7.30
CA CYS A 30 6.21 1.39 -5.87
C CYS A 30 5.42 0.15 -5.44
N MET A 31 4.45 -0.31 -6.24
CA MET A 31 3.69 -1.52 -5.94
C MET A 31 4.55 -2.80 -5.86
N GLU A 32 5.70 -2.82 -6.55
CA GLU A 32 6.56 -4.01 -6.57
C GLU A 32 7.13 -4.34 -5.19
N TYR A 33 7.34 -3.34 -4.33
CA TYR A 33 7.78 -3.57 -2.95
C TYR A 33 6.76 -4.36 -2.12
N ALA A 34 5.47 -4.08 -2.29
CA ALA A 34 4.40 -4.87 -1.66
C ALA A 34 4.37 -6.31 -2.21
N LEU A 35 4.50 -6.47 -3.53
CA LEU A 35 4.51 -7.78 -4.19
C LEU A 35 5.71 -8.63 -3.78
N LEU A 36 6.90 -8.01 -3.62
CA LEU A 36 8.09 -8.68 -3.12
C LEU A 36 7.92 -9.15 -1.67
N SER A 37 7.39 -8.28 -0.80
CA SER A 37 7.12 -8.62 0.60
C SER A 37 6.12 -9.79 0.73
N LEU A 38 5.06 -9.79 -0.08
CA LEU A 38 4.08 -10.87 -0.14
C LEU A 38 4.71 -12.19 -0.61
N SER A 39 5.51 -12.14 -1.69
CA SER A 39 6.21 -13.30 -2.23
C SER A 39 7.19 -13.91 -1.22
N GLU A 40 7.96 -13.07 -0.52
CA GLU A 40 8.91 -13.48 0.52
C GLU A 40 8.22 -14.10 1.74
N ALA A 41 7.03 -13.59 2.09
CA ALA A 41 6.20 -14.17 3.16
C ALA A 41 5.60 -15.54 2.78
N GLY A 42 5.75 -15.97 1.52
CA GLY A 42 5.25 -17.26 1.03
C GLY A 42 3.86 -17.20 0.43
N VAL A 43 3.29 -16.00 0.22
CA VAL A 43 2.01 -15.83 -0.48
C VAL A 43 2.14 -16.30 -1.93
N ARG A 44 1.18 -17.09 -2.40
CA ARG A 44 1.19 -17.68 -3.75
C ARG A 44 0.18 -17.07 -4.70
N GLU A 45 -0.87 -16.48 -4.20
CA GLU A 45 -1.92 -15.84 -4.99
C GLU A 45 -2.15 -14.41 -4.53
N GLY A 46 -2.33 -13.50 -5.47
CA GLY A 46 -2.62 -12.11 -5.20
C GLY A 46 -3.57 -11.51 -6.22
N VAL A 47 -4.21 -10.39 -5.83
CA VAL A 47 -5.06 -9.58 -6.70
C VAL A 47 -4.59 -8.14 -6.67
N VAL A 48 -4.58 -7.52 -7.84
CA VAL A 48 -4.30 -6.09 -8.02
C VAL A 48 -5.52 -5.47 -8.70
N ASN A 49 -6.09 -4.41 -8.13
CA ASN A 49 -7.17 -3.70 -8.81
C ASN A 49 -6.61 -2.65 -9.78
N VAL A 50 -7.28 -2.50 -10.92
CA VAL A 50 -6.83 -1.66 -12.03
C VAL A 50 -7.93 -0.71 -12.45
N HIS A 51 -7.65 0.61 -12.47
CA HIS A 51 -8.55 1.66 -12.95
C HIS A 51 -7.82 2.65 -13.87
N ALA A 52 -6.91 3.46 -13.32
CA ALA A 52 -6.16 4.46 -14.07
C ALA A 52 -5.11 3.82 -14.99
N HIS A 53 -5.00 4.28 -16.22
CA HIS A 53 -4.03 3.80 -17.22
C HIS A 53 -3.97 2.27 -17.35
N PRO A 54 -5.12 1.58 -17.58
CA PRO A 54 -5.21 0.13 -17.51
C PRO A 54 -4.23 -0.59 -18.44
N GLU A 55 -3.97 -0.04 -19.63
CA GLU A 55 -3.03 -0.64 -20.59
C GLU A 55 -1.59 -0.68 -20.03
N LEU A 56 -1.16 0.40 -19.36
CA LEU A 56 0.17 0.44 -18.74
C LEU A 56 0.27 -0.52 -17.55
N MET A 57 -0.78 -0.60 -16.73
CA MET A 57 -0.84 -1.55 -15.61
C MET A 57 -0.80 -3.00 -16.12
N ARG A 58 -1.61 -3.35 -17.13
CA ARG A 58 -1.65 -4.69 -17.72
C ARG A 58 -0.34 -5.06 -18.39
N ALA A 59 0.27 -4.13 -19.14
CA ALA A 59 1.58 -4.34 -19.75
C ALA A 59 2.66 -4.60 -18.69
N TYR A 60 2.65 -3.83 -17.60
CA TYR A 60 3.58 -4.04 -16.49
C TYR A 60 3.36 -5.41 -15.82
N LEU A 61 2.11 -5.75 -15.46
CA LEU A 61 1.79 -7.02 -14.80
C LEU A 61 2.19 -8.23 -15.67
N ALA A 62 1.99 -8.15 -17.00
CA ALA A 62 2.38 -9.20 -17.94
C ALA A 62 3.90 -9.31 -18.16
N GLY A 63 4.62 -8.17 -18.09
CA GLY A 63 6.07 -8.11 -18.29
C GLY A 63 6.92 -8.32 -17.03
N ARG A 64 6.30 -8.56 -15.86
CA ARG A 64 7.02 -8.75 -14.60
C ARG A 64 7.94 -9.96 -14.65
N PRO A 65 9.09 -9.91 -13.95
CA PRO A 65 9.92 -11.10 -13.75
C PRO A 65 9.12 -12.25 -13.15
N ALA A 66 9.46 -13.48 -13.52
CA ALA A 66 8.84 -14.66 -12.95
C ALA A 66 8.91 -14.63 -11.41
N SER A 67 7.79 -14.85 -10.77
CA SER A 67 7.62 -14.82 -9.32
C SER A 67 6.74 -15.98 -8.89
N PRO A 68 6.98 -16.57 -7.70
CA PRO A 68 6.06 -17.56 -7.14
C PRO A 68 4.68 -17.01 -6.78
N LEU A 69 4.54 -15.68 -6.72
CA LEU A 69 3.26 -14.98 -6.49
C LEU A 69 2.52 -14.81 -7.82
N ALA A 70 1.50 -15.63 -8.05
CA ALA A 70 0.58 -15.50 -9.18
C ALA A 70 -0.38 -14.32 -8.93
N LEU A 71 -0.51 -13.43 -9.91
CA LEU A 71 -1.37 -12.25 -9.81
C LEU A 71 -2.57 -12.35 -10.73
N ARG A 72 -3.74 -11.97 -10.19
CA ARG A 72 -4.98 -11.75 -10.94
C ARG A 72 -5.33 -10.27 -10.91
N GLU A 73 -6.02 -9.82 -11.95
CA GLU A 73 -6.55 -8.45 -12.04
C GLU A 73 -7.97 -8.40 -11.47
N SER A 74 -8.27 -7.34 -10.71
CA SER A 74 -9.63 -6.90 -10.42
C SER A 74 -9.90 -5.66 -11.27
N ASP A 75 -10.63 -5.83 -12.37
CA ASP A 75 -10.92 -4.76 -13.33
C ASP A 75 -11.94 -3.76 -12.75
N GLU A 76 -11.50 -2.52 -12.56
CA GLU A 76 -12.33 -1.38 -12.15
C GLU A 76 -12.35 -0.27 -13.22
N THR A 77 -11.94 -0.56 -14.46
CA THR A 77 -11.78 0.45 -15.53
C THR A 77 -13.05 1.22 -15.83
N ASN A 78 -14.21 0.58 -15.74
CA ASN A 78 -15.50 1.21 -16.01
C ASN A 78 -16.10 1.94 -14.79
N LEU A 79 -15.71 1.57 -13.59
CA LEU A 79 -16.22 2.14 -12.35
C LEU A 79 -15.20 2.00 -11.22
N LEU A 80 -14.71 3.15 -10.73
CA LEU A 80 -13.87 3.17 -9.54
C LEU A 80 -14.70 2.80 -8.30
N LEU A 81 -14.31 1.74 -7.62
CA LEU A 81 -15.09 1.18 -6.50
C LEU A 81 -14.76 1.78 -5.13
N GLY A 82 -13.79 2.71 -5.07
CA GLY A 82 -13.29 3.18 -3.78
C GLY A 82 -12.50 2.10 -3.04
N SER A 83 -12.06 2.40 -1.83
CA SER A 83 -11.18 1.49 -1.09
C SER A 83 -11.92 0.23 -0.59
N ALA A 84 -13.09 0.37 0.00
CA ALA A 84 -13.85 -0.78 0.52
C ALA A 84 -14.51 -1.59 -0.59
N GLY A 85 -15.09 -0.94 -1.59
CA GLY A 85 -15.71 -1.62 -2.73
C GLY A 85 -14.70 -2.44 -3.53
N GLY A 86 -13.48 -1.90 -3.73
CA GLY A 86 -12.37 -2.64 -4.35
C GLY A 86 -11.96 -3.87 -3.54
N ILE A 87 -11.79 -3.74 -2.21
CA ILE A 87 -11.50 -4.86 -1.31
C ILE A 87 -12.61 -5.92 -1.38
N ARG A 88 -13.88 -5.49 -1.30
CA ARG A 88 -15.04 -6.41 -1.39
C ARG A 88 -15.04 -7.22 -2.68
N LYS A 89 -14.77 -6.57 -3.82
CA LYS A 89 -14.67 -7.24 -5.12
C LYS A 89 -13.47 -8.20 -5.18
N MET A 90 -12.32 -7.83 -4.61
CA MET A 90 -11.13 -8.67 -4.60
C MET A 90 -11.33 -9.97 -3.81
N PHE A 91 -12.16 -9.99 -2.78
CA PHE A 91 -12.52 -11.22 -2.07
C PHE A 91 -13.23 -12.24 -2.98
N ASP A 92 -14.02 -11.80 -3.95
CA ASP A 92 -14.68 -12.71 -4.88
C ASP A 92 -13.67 -13.39 -5.85
N VAL A 93 -12.52 -12.77 -6.05
CA VAL A 93 -11.43 -13.31 -6.86
C VAL A 93 -10.51 -14.23 -6.04
N LEU A 94 -10.18 -13.86 -4.79
CA LEU A 94 -9.25 -14.61 -3.92
C LEU A 94 -9.90 -15.80 -3.21
N GLY A 95 -11.23 -15.80 -3.07
CA GLY A 95 -11.93 -16.85 -2.34
C GLY A 95 -12.01 -16.59 -0.84
N GLU A 96 -12.00 -17.67 -0.04
CA GLU A 96 -12.15 -17.62 1.41
C GLU A 96 -10.80 -17.52 2.15
N GLY A 97 -10.86 -17.07 3.40
CA GLY A 97 -9.72 -16.91 4.30
C GLY A 97 -9.20 -15.48 4.41
N PRO A 98 -8.32 -15.23 5.39
CA PRO A 98 -7.73 -13.92 5.62
C PRO A 98 -6.80 -13.51 4.48
N VAL A 99 -6.78 -12.23 4.15
CA VAL A 99 -5.94 -11.69 3.08
C VAL A 99 -5.08 -10.55 3.59
N PHE A 100 -3.81 -10.53 3.22
CA PHE A 100 -2.97 -9.36 3.35
C PHE A 100 -3.43 -8.27 2.38
N SER A 101 -3.49 -7.03 2.86
CA SER A 101 -3.79 -5.85 2.07
C SER A 101 -2.66 -4.84 2.15
N PHE A 102 -2.28 -4.28 1.00
CA PHE A 102 -1.31 -3.21 0.86
C PHE A 102 -1.86 -2.10 -0.02
N ASN A 103 -1.57 -0.86 0.36
CA ASN A 103 -1.66 0.25 -0.58
C ASN A 103 -0.47 0.19 -1.55
N ALA A 104 -0.73 0.36 -2.85
CA ALA A 104 0.29 0.25 -3.89
C ALA A 104 1.29 1.43 -3.93
N ASP A 105 1.02 2.50 -3.17
CA ASP A 105 1.80 3.73 -3.09
C ASP A 105 2.63 3.84 -1.80
N VAL A 106 2.80 2.72 -1.10
CA VAL A 106 3.54 2.65 0.16
C VAL A 106 4.58 1.52 0.09
N LEU A 107 5.82 1.85 0.44
CA LEU A 107 6.80 0.84 0.80
C LEU A 107 6.71 0.59 2.30
N HIS A 108 6.43 -0.64 2.70
CA HIS A 108 6.36 -1.04 4.10
C HIS A 108 7.06 -2.38 4.33
N LEU A 109 8.05 -2.41 5.22
CA LEU A 109 8.84 -3.59 5.56
C LEU A 109 8.33 -4.33 6.81
N VAL A 110 7.04 -4.24 7.10
CA VAL A 110 6.45 -4.97 8.22
C VAL A 110 6.67 -6.48 8.07
N PRO A 111 7.10 -7.20 9.13
CA PRO A 111 7.23 -8.65 9.08
C PRO A 111 5.84 -9.30 8.97
N LEU A 112 5.46 -9.77 7.76
CA LEU A 112 4.11 -10.29 7.49
C LEU A 112 3.76 -11.52 8.31
N ARG A 113 4.74 -12.37 8.65
CA ARG A 113 4.53 -13.51 9.54
C ARG A 113 4.14 -13.09 10.96
N LEU A 114 4.71 -11.98 11.45
CA LEU A 114 4.33 -11.41 12.75
C LEU A 114 2.92 -10.83 12.68
N LEU A 115 2.59 -10.12 11.60
CA LEU A 115 1.24 -9.60 11.38
C LEU A 115 0.21 -10.73 11.30
N GLN A 116 0.51 -11.81 10.60
CA GLN A 116 -0.36 -12.99 10.54
C GLN A 116 -0.57 -13.60 11.92
N ALA A 117 0.49 -13.90 12.67
CA ALA A 117 0.40 -14.48 14.00
C ALA A 117 -0.41 -13.59 14.95
N ARG A 118 -0.21 -12.27 14.88
CA ARG A 118 -0.98 -11.32 15.67
C ARG A 118 -2.46 -11.30 15.28
N HIS A 119 -2.77 -11.39 14.01
CA HIS A 119 -4.13 -11.48 13.53
C HIS A 119 -4.82 -12.77 14.01
N GLU A 120 -4.16 -13.91 13.88
CA GLU A 120 -4.67 -15.21 14.33
C GLU A 120 -4.95 -15.21 15.86
N GLU A 121 -4.05 -14.66 16.67
CA GLU A 121 -4.24 -14.49 18.12
C GLU A 121 -5.51 -13.65 18.43
N LEU A 122 -5.62 -12.47 17.81
CA LEU A 122 -6.75 -11.58 18.05
C LEU A 122 -8.06 -12.13 17.48
N ARG A 123 -8.01 -12.84 16.35
CA ARG A 123 -9.14 -13.52 15.76
C ARG A 123 -9.68 -14.60 16.68
N ALA A 124 -8.79 -15.43 17.24
CA ALA A 124 -9.18 -16.48 18.17
C ALA A 124 -9.79 -15.92 19.47
N LYS A 125 -9.24 -14.81 20.00
CA LYS A 125 -9.66 -14.25 21.28
C LYS A 125 -10.90 -13.36 21.20
N TYR A 126 -11.01 -12.54 20.14
CA TYR A 126 -12.03 -11.48 20.03
C TYR A 126 -12.87 -11.58 18.76
N GLY A 127 -12.53 -12.49 17.85
CA GLY A 127 -13.21 -12.63 16.55
C GLY A 127 -13.04 -11.38 15.70
N VAL A 128 -11.84 -10.78 15.68
CA VAL A 128 -11.59 -9.57 14.89
C VAL A 128 -11.80 -9.82 13.40
N TRP A 129 -12.28 -8.82 12.68
CA TRP A 129 -12.45 -8.84 11.23
C TRP A 129 -11.23 -8.32 10.49
N MET A 130 -10.37 -7.58 11.20
CA MET A 130 -9.15 -7.04 10.62
C MET A 130 -8.10 -6.77 11.68
N THR A 131 -6.83 -6.75 11.25
CA THR A 131 -5.69 -6.30 12.06
C THR A 131 -4.91 -5.28 11.24
N LEU A 132 -4.88 -4.03 11.74
CA LEU A 132 -4.19 -2.91 11.10
C LEU A 132 -2.73 -2.86 11.54
N VAL A 133 -1.81 -2.52 10.64
CA VAL A 133 -0.45 -2.15 11.03
C VAL A 133 -0.41 -0.65 11.30
N LEU A 134 0.06 -0.28 12.48
CA LEU A 134 0.20 1.11 12.91
C LEU A 134 1.67 1.50 13.02
N ALA A 135 2.00 2.71 12.56
CA ALA A 135 3.30 3.34 12.72
C ALA A 135 3.15 4.75 13.30
N SER A 136 4.24 5.34 13.82
CA SER A 136 4.21 6.67 14.46
C SER A 136 5.16 7.67 13.80
N SER A 137 5.67 7.40 12.61
CA SER A 137 6.71 8.18 11.92
C SER A 137 6.18 9.32 11.04
N GLY A 138 4.89 9.61 11.05
CA GLY A 138 4.29 10.57 10.13
C GLY A 138 3.42 11.64 10.79
N ASN A 139 2.71 12.39 9.95
CA ASN A 139 1.71 13.39 10.36
C ASN A 139 0.35 12.99 9.76
N TYR A 140 -0.28 12.01 10.39
CA TYR A 140 -1.51 11.38 9.94
C TYR A 140 -2.57 11.43 11.03
N ARG A 141 -3.79 10.99 10.72
CA ARG A 141 -4.86 10.87 11.69
C ARG A 141 -4.54 9.75 12.67
N GLU A 142 -4.58 10.07 13.95
CA GLU A 142 -4.34 9.14 15.05
C GLU A 142 -5.34 7.99 15.05
N ILE A 143 -4.85 6.78 15.33
CA ILE A 143 -5.63 5.61 15.67
C ILE A 143 -5.51 5.41 17.17
N LEU A 144 -6.62 5.47 17.88
CA LEU A 144 -6.71 5.20 19.30
C LEU A 144 -6.85 3.69 19.53
N PHE A 145 -6.17 3.15 20.53
CA PHE A 145 -6.18 1.72 20.82
C PHE A 145 -5.99 1.44 22.30
N ASP A 146 -6.38 0.25 22.73
CA ASP A 146 -6.12 -0.27 24.06
C ASP A 146 -4.98 -1.33 24.02
N PRO A 147 -3.81 -1.03 24.62
CA PRO A 147 -2.70 -1.98 24.65
C PRO A 147 -3.00 -3.28 25.42
N GLY A 148 -3.92 -3.23 26.39
CA GLY A 148 -4.28 -4.39 27.21
C GLY A 148 -5.09 -5.44 26.44
N THR A 149 -5.96 -5.01 25.54
CA THR A 149 -6.75 -5.89 24.67
C THR A 149 -6.11 -6.11 23.32
N GLY A 150 -5.34 -5.15 22.82
CA GLY A 150 -4.81 -5.15 21.44
C GLY A 150 -5.85 -4.72 20.40
N LEU A 151 -6.92 -4.03 20.83
CA LEU A 151 -7.99 -3.56 19.96
C LEU A 151 -7.90 -2.06 19.70
N VAL A 152 -8.27 -1.66 18.49
CA VAL A 152 -8.50 -0.26 18.12
C VAL A 152 -9.81 0.20 18.75
N THR A 153 -9.79 1.41 19.33
CA THR A 153 -10.93 1.97 20.07
C THR A 153 -11.53 3.22 19.42
N GLY A 154 -10.85 3.82 18.44
CA GLY A 154 -11.36 5.01 17.77
C GLY A 154 -10.31 5.76 16.97
N PHE A 155 -10.65 7.03 16.70
CA PHE A 155 -9.82 7.96 15.98
C PHE A 155 -9.52 9.18 16.84
N GLY A 156 -8.27 9.64 16.80
CA GLY A 156 -7.85 10.91 17.35
C GLY A 156 -7.69 11.99 16.29
N GLU A 157 -6.90 13.00 16.60
CA GLU A 157 -6.58 14.11 15.73
C GLU A 157 -5.43 13.79 14.77
N LYS A 158 -5.31 14.60 13.70
CA LYS A 158 -4.14 14.55 12.82
C LYS A 158 -3.01 15.37 13.46
N LYS A 159 -1.91 14.67 13.85
CA LYS A 159 -0.72 15.32 14.43
C LYS A 159 0.55 14.46 14.20
N PRO A 160 1.76 15.04 14.31
CA PRO A 160 3.00 14.27 14.20
C PRO A 160 3.18 13.30 15.36
N GLY A 161 3.83 12.15 15.08
CA GLY A 161 4.32 11.22 16.09
C GLY A 161 3.26 10.37 16.79
N VAL A 162 2.02 10.38 16.30
CA VAL A 162 0.94 9.51 16.81
C VAL A 162 0.81 8.25 15.98
N PRO A 163 0.31 7.15 16.56
CA PRO A 163 0.02 5.94 15.80
C PRO A 163 -1.03 6.20 14.72
N TYR A 164 -0.74 5.79 13.49
CA TYR A 164 -1.66 5.91 12.35
C TYR A 164 -1.68 4.63 11.52
N PHE A 165 -2.74 4.43 10.75
CA PHE A 165 -2.87 3.29 9.85
C PHE A 165 -1.95 3.44 8.63
N THR A 166 -1.08 2.46 8.41
CA THR A 166 -0.03 2.47 7.38
C THR A 166 -0.51 2.09 5.99
N GLY A 167 -1.75 1.65 5.83
CA GLY A 167 -2.25 1.05 4.59
C GLY A 167 -1.91 -0.43 4.42
N THR A 168 -1.30 -1.05 5.45
CA THR A 168 -1.02 -2.49 5.50
C THR A 168 -1.88 -3.15 6.56
N ALA A 169 -2.58 -4.22 6.22
CA ALA A 169 -3.50 -4.93 7.12
C ALA A 169 -3.66 -6.40 6.74
N VAL A 170 -4.25 -7.17 7.65
CA VAL A 170 -4.95 -8.42 7.33
C VAL A 170 -6.45 -8.16 7.43
N PHE A 171 -7.20 -8.62 6.45
CA PHE A 171 -8.66 -8.53 6.40
C PHE A 171 -9.28 -9.91 6.32
N GLU A 172 -10.37 -10.12 7.06
CA GLU A 172 -11.32 -11.21 6.91
C GLU A 172 -12.47 -10.75 6.02
N ARG A 173 -13.06 -11.67 5.28
CA ARG A 173 -14.26 -11.41 4.46
C ARG A 173 -15.41 -10.86 5.31
N ASP A 174 -15.58 -11.37 6.54
CA ASP A 174 -16.65 -11.00 7.49
C ASP A 174 -16.81 -9.47 7.62
N GLY A 175 -15.70 -8.73 7.63
CA GLY A 175 -15.71 -7.27 7.74
C GLY A 175 -16.32 -6.54 6.55
N PHE A 176 -16.54 -7.23 5.42
CA PHE A 176 -16.98 -6.66 4.15
C PHE A 176 -18.28 -7.30 3.62
N GLU A 177 -18.89 -8.24 4.33
CA GLU A 177 -20.09 -8.97 3.87
C GLU A 177 -21.31 -8.08 3.68
N HIS A 178 -21.42 -6.99 4.43
CA HIS A 178 -22.51 -6.03 4.31
C HIS A 178 -22.42 -5.19 3.03
N LEU A 179 -21.29 -5.21 2.31
CA LEU A 179 -21.10 -4.51 1.05
C LEU A 179 -21.47 -5.39 -0.13
N HIS A 180 -22.01 -4.78 -1.19
CA HIS A 180 -22.27 -5.45 -2.45
C HIS A 180 -21.05 -5.38 -3.37
N SER A 181 -20.68 -6.52 -3.96
CA SER A 181 -19.59 -6.56 -4.93
C SER A 181 -19.88 -5.69 -6.15
N GLY A 182 -18.89 -4.94 -6.61
CA GLY A 182 -19.03 -4.04 -7.75
C GLY A 182 -19.74 -2.71 -7.44
N VAL A 183 -20.07 -2.43 -6.18
CA VAL A 183 -20.65 -1.16 -5.73
C VAL A 183 -19.55 -0.31 -5.06
N PRO A 184 -19.42 0.98 -5.40
CA PRO A 184 -18.50 1.88 -4.72
C PRO A 184 -18.75 1.98 -3.22
N ALA A 185 -17.68 1.90 -2.42
CA ALA A 185 -17.73 2.05 -0.98
C ALA A 185 -16.39 2.54 -0.41
N GLU A 186 -16.44 3.35 0.64
CA GLU A 186 -15.28 3.92 1.31
C GLU A 186 -14.91 3.18 2.60
N PHE A 187 -13.61 2.91 2.78
CA PHE A 187 -13.14 2.03 3.87
C PHE A 187 -13.42 2.61 5.27
N VAL A 188 -13.13 3.90 5.49
CA VAL A 188 -13.25 4.47 6.84
C VAL A 188 -14.70 4.55 7.30
N PRO A 189 -15.63 5.20 6.59
CA PRO A 189 -17.01 5.34 7.06
C PRO A 189 -17.82 4.06 7.02
N GLU A 190 -17.61 3.21 6.02
CA GLU A 190 -18.51 2.08 5.76
C GLU A 190 -18.00 0.75 6.32
N VAL A 191 -16.70 0.61 6.59
CA VAL A 191 -16.11 -0.62 7.11
C VAL A 191 -15.38 -0.41 8.42
N LEU A 192 -14.41 0.50 8.47
CA LEU A 192 -13.52 0.63 9.62
C LEU A 192 -14.26 1.18 10.86
N THR A 193 -15.08 2.22 10.71
CA THR A 193 -15.84 2.80 11.83
C THR A 193 -16.82 1.78 12.44
N PRO A 194 -17.68 1.12 11.68
CA PRO A 194 -18.55 0.07 12.22
C PRO A 194 -17.79 -1.10 12.86
N ALA A 195 -16.65 -1.50 12.29
CA ALA A 195 -15.82 -2.57 12.84
C ALA A 195 -15.19 -2.18 14.19
N ILE A 196 -14.78 -0.91 14.35
CA ILE A 196 -14.26 -0.37 15.63
C ILE A 196 -15.38 -0.40 16.68
N GLU A 197 -16.57 0.10 16.35
CA GLU A 197 -17.73 0.11 17.26
C GLU A 197 -18.13 -1.30 17.70
N ALA A 198 -17.96 -2.29 16.83
CA ALA A 198 -18.20 -3.70 17.13
C ALA A 198 -17.04 -4.38 17.91
N GLY A 199 -15.93 -3.70 18.16
CA GLY A 199 -14.73 -4.29 18.79
C GLY A 199 -14.04 -5.35 17.92
N LYS A 200 -14.08 -5.18 16.60
CA LYS A 200 -13.59 -6.15 15.60
C LYS A 200 -12.32 -5.72 14.87
N VAL A 201 -11.62 -4.71 15.37
CA VAL A 201 -10.38 -4.20 14.79
C VAL A 201 -9.22 -4.40 15.75
N GLY A 202 -8.28 -5.25 15.36
CA GLY A 202 -7.00 -5.43 16.05
C GLY A 202 -5.92 -4.53 15.49
N PHE A 203 -4.76 -4.49 16.15
CA PHE A 203 -3.60 -3.78 15.66
C PHE A 203 -2.28 -4.50 15.93
N LEU A 204 -1.29 -4.15 15.12
CA LEU A 204 0.13 -4.42 15.32
C LEU A 204 0.88 -3.09 15.23
N LEU A 205 1.58 -2.68 16.30
CA LEU A 205 2.53 -1.56 16.22
C LEU A 205 3.80 -2.01 15.50
N SER A 206 4.31 -1.19 14.60
CA SER A 206 5.51 -1.47 13.83
C SER A 206 6.37 -0.21 13.68
N ASP A 207 7.65 -0.35 13.96
CA ASP A 207 8.71 0.64 13.68
C ASP A 207 9.49 0.32 12.40
N ALA A 208 9.04 -0.70 11.65
CA ALA A 208 9.60 -1.06 10.35
C ALA A 208 9.55 0.12 9.38
N LEU A 209 10.51 0.17 8.46
CA LEU A 209 10.58 1.20 7.43
C LEU A 209 9.24 1.31 6.71
N TRP A 210 8.69 2.52 6.73
CA TRP A 210 7.45 2.88 6.05
C TRP A 210 7.66 4.19 5.27
N LEU A 211 7.38 4.18 3.98
CA LEU A 211 7.56 5.31 3.08
C LEU A 211 6.31 5.49 2.23
N ASP A 212 5.69 6.67 2.34
CA ASP A 212 4.56 7.10 1.50
C ASP A 212 5.10 7.86 0.28
N VAL A 213 4.62 7.51 -0.91
CA VAL A 213 4.93 8.21 -2.15
C VAL A 213 3.71 8.97 -2.70
N GLY A 214 2.77 9.31 -1.84
CA GLY A 214 1.48 9.91 -2.21
C GLY A 214 1.51 11.35 -2.72
N THR A 215 2.63 12.07 -2.59
CA THR A 215 2.85 13.42 -3.15
C THR A 215 4.28 13.54 -3.67
N PRO A 216 4.59 14.50 -4.58
CA PRO A 216 5.95 14.69 -5.08
C PRO A 216 6.99 14.90 -3.97
N GLY A 217 6.65 15.68 -2.94
CA GLY A 217 7.53 15.90 -1.79
C GLY A 217 7.81 14.64 -0.98
N LEU A 218 6.78 13.82 -0.71
CA LEU A 218 6.94 12.55 -0.02
C LEU A 218 7.70 11.54 -0.87
N TRP A 219 7.43 11.48 -2.17
CA TRP A 219 8.18 10.64 -3.11
C TRP A 219 9.66 10.97 -3.09
N HIS A 220 10.03 12.27 -3.17
CA HIS A 220 11.44 12.69 -3.10
C HIS A 220 12.08 12.31 -1.74
N GLN A 221 11.37 12.49 -0.63
CA GLN A 221 11.88 12.07 0.69
C GLN A 221 12.07 10.55 0.78
N ALA A 222 11.13 9.78 0.24
CA ALA A 222 11.21 8.33 0.18
C ALA A 222 12.44 7.88 -0.65
N GLU A 223 12.72 8.55 -1.77
CA GLU A 223 13.88 8.28 -2.61
C GLU A 223 15.21 8.51 -1.88
N LEU A 224 15.32 9.63 -1.14
CA LEU A 224 16.49 9.91 -0.31
C LEU A 224 16.68 8.84 0.77
N ARG A 225 15.57 8.46 1.43
CA ARG A 225 15.60 7.44 2.48
C ARG A 225 16.02 6.07 1.95
N ILE A 226 15.48 5.60 0.83
CA ILE A 226 15.91 4.34 0.20
C ILE A 226 17.39 4.35 -0.14
N ARG A 227 17.90 5.46 -0.63
CA ARG A 227 19.34 5.63 -0.93
C ARG A 227 20.20 5.45 0.31
N ASP A 228 19.76 5.97 1.46
CA ASP A 228 20.49 5.83 2.73
C ASP A 228 20.40 4.39 3.26
N GLU A 229 19.23 3.76 3.17
CA GLU A 229 19.03 2.35 3.54
C GLU A 229 19.88 1.39 2.66
N LEU A 230 20.03 1.71 1.36
CA LEU A 230 20.90 0.96 0.46
C LEU A 230 22.38 1.10 0.85
N ARG A 231 22.82 2.30 1.21
CA ARG A 231 24.21 2.56 1.62
C ARG A 231 24.55 1.89 2.94
N SER A 232 23.62 1.86 3.89
CA SER A 232 23.81 1.19 5.19
C SER A 232 23.66 -0.32 5.11
N GLY A 233 23.07 -0.86 4.03
CA GLY A 233 22.78 -2.28 3.88
C GLY A 233 21.66 -2.78 4.78
N SER A 234 20.78 -1.89 5.27
CA SER A 234 19.69 -2.22 6.22
C SER A 234 18.45 -2.82 5.56
N LEU A 235 18.34 -2.75 4.22
CA LEU A 235 17.22 -3.37 3.51
C LEU A 235 17.33 -4.90 3.49
N PRO A 236 16.18 -5.62 3.49
CA PRO A 236 16.18 -7.06 3.31
C PRO A 236 16.87 -7.50 2.02
N GLY A 237 17.55 -8.66 2.05
CA GLY A 237 18.33 -9.16 0.91
C GLY A 237 17.54 -9.26 -0.39
N TYR A 238 16.29 -9.74 -0.33
CA TYR A 238 15.41 -9.84 -1.51
C TYR A 238 15.08 -8.47 -2.15
N MET A 239 15.02 -7.40 -1.34
CA MET A 239 14.86 -6.04 -1.85
C MET A 239 16.15 -5.49 -2.43
N MET A 240 17.28 -5.74 -1.76
CA MET A 240 18.60 -5.39 -2.29
C MET A 240 18.84 -6.02 -3.66
N ASP A 241 18.50 -7.29 -3.83
CA ASP A 241 18.65 -8.00 -5.10
C ASP A 241 17.75 -7.41 -6.20
N ARG A 242 16.53 -7.00 -5.85
CA ARG A 242 15.62 -6.35 -6.81
C ARG A 242 16.12 -4.97 -7.23
N LEU A 243 16.60 -4.17 -6.28
CA LEU A 243 17.13 -2.83 -6.54
C LEU A 243 18.40 -2.85 -7.41
N ARG A 244 19.24 -3.86 -7.25
CA ARG A 244 20.41 -4.07 -8.11
C ARG A 244 20.08 -4.43 -9.55
N ARG A 245 18.87 -4.97 -9.79
CA ARG A 245 18.36 -5.36 -11.11
C ARG A 245 17.46 -4.30 -11.72
N SER A 246 17.72 -3.00 -11.45
CA SER A 246 16.88 -1.87 -11.87
C SER A 246 16.24 -2.09 -13.25
N ASP A 247 14.94 -1.77 -13.36
CA ASP A 247 14.22 -1.91 -14.62
C ASP A 247 14.61 -0.76 -15.57
N PRO A 248 15.35 -1.03 -16.66
CA PRO A 248 15.81 0.02 -17.55
C PRO A 248 14.65 0.75 -18.28
N GLY A 249 13.47 0.13 -18.35
CA GLY A 249 12.31 0.72 -19.02
C GLY A 249 11.62 1.83 -18.23
N LEU A 250 11.66 1.77 -16.89
CA LEU A 250 11.08 2.80 -16.03
C LEU A 250 12.15 3.73 -15.44
N GLY A 251 13.32 3.20 -15.10
CA GLY A 251 14.43 3.97 -14.53
C GLY A 251 14.98 5.07 -15.46
N GLY A 252 14.86 4.92 -16.80
CA GLY A 252 15.26 5.92 -17.77
C GLY A 252 14.28 7.07 -17.94
N ARG A 253 13.04 6.94 -17.46
CA ARG A 253 12.02 8.00 -17.57
C ARG A 253 12.02 8.98 -16.41
N PHE A 254 12.67 8.65 -15.31
CA PHE A 254 12.67 9.46 -14.09
C PHE A 254 14.10 9.67 -13.58
N GLU A 255 14.46 10.92 -13.39
CA GLU A 255 15.70 11.33 -12.71
C GLU A 255 15.36 12.23 -11.53
N LEU A 256 15.89 11.91 -10.36
CA LEU A 256 15.65 12.64 -9.12
C LEU A 256 16.88 13.48 -8.78
N GLY A 257 16.75 14.80 -8.92
CA GLY A 257 17.71 15.77 -8.44
C GLY A 257 17.60 16.01 -6.92
N LYS A 258 18.38 16.98 -6.41
CA LYS A 258 18.30 17.38 -4.99
C LYS A 258 16.98 18.06 -4.64
N SER A 259 16.44 18.85 -5.56
CA SER A 259 15.20 19.63 -5.39
C SER A 259 14.27 19.51 -6.60
N SER A 260 14.53 18.60 -7.53
CA SER A 260 13.79 18.47 -8.78
C SER A 260 13.53 17.01 -9.15
N ILE A 261 12.48 16.80 -9.94
CA ILE A 261 12.14 15.52 -10.55
C ILE A 261 12.09 15.73 -12.05
N ARG A 262 12.87 14.93 -12.79
CA ARG A 262 12.76 14.86 -14.25
C ARG A 262 11.94 13.64 -14.65
N MET A 263 10.96 13.82 -15.50
CA MET A 263 10.23 12.74 -16.15
C MET A 263 10.26 12.95 -17.66
N ASP A 264 10.84 12.00 -18.37
CA ASP A 264 11.15 12.11 -19.80
C ASP A 264 12.01 13.38 -20.07
N ASP A 265 11.51 14.30 -20.87
CA ASP A 265 12.13 15.60 -21.21
C ASP A 265 11.68 16.76 -20.32
N MET A 266 10.78 16.53 -19.38
CA MET A 266 10.25 17.58 -18.49
C MET A 266 10.95 17.58 -17.13
N LEU A 267 11.33 18.77 -16.68
CA LEU A 267 11.89 19.02 -15.36
C LEU A 267 10.88 19.74 -14.48
N TYR A 268 10.70 19.24 -13.26
CA TYR A 268 9.79 19.80 -12.26
C TYR A 268 10.58 20.13 -10.99
N GLU A 269 10.53 21.39 -10.52
CA GLU A 269 11.05 21.75 -9.21
C GLU A 269 10.07 21.32 -8.12
N ILE A 270 10.59 20.78 -7.00
CA ILE A 270 9.74 20.25 -5.93
C ILE A 270 8.96 21.35 -5.22
N GLU A 271 9.51 22.57 -5.16
CA GLU A 271 8.83 23.73 -4.58
C GLU A 271 7.58 24.12 -5.37
N ASP A 272 7.62 24.05 -6.69
CA ASP A 272 6.49 24.34 -7.57
C ASP A 272 5.37 23.30 -7.44
N LEU A 273 5.74 22.04 -7.17
CA LEU A 273 4.80 20.93 -6.99
C LEU A 273 4.11 20.91 -5.61
N ARG A 274 4.63 21.67 -4.63
CA ARG A 274 3.99 21.79 -3.30
C ARG A 274 2.80 22.74 -3.30
N ASN A 275 2.70 23.60 -4.29
CA ASN A 275 1.69 24.66 -4.40
C ASN A 275 0.59 24.30 -5.44
N SER A 276 0.69 23.18 -6.10
CA SER A 276 -0.30 22.64 -7.04
C SER A 276 -1.13 21.50 -6.39
#